data_59c5707191cee150ac649c2709e55327
#
_entry.id   59c5707191cee150ac649c2709e55327
#
_cell.length_a   1.000
_cell.length_b   1.000
_cell.length_c   1.000
_cell.angle_alpha   90.00
_cell.angle_beta   90.00
_cell.angle_gamma   90.00
#
_symmetry.space_group_name_H-M   'P 1'
#
loop_
_entity.id
_entity.type
_entity.pdbx_description
1 polymer ?
#
loop_
_entity_poly.entity_id
_entity_poly.type
_entity_poly.pdbx_seq_one_letter_code
_entity_poly.pdbx_strand_id
1 'polypeptide(L)'
;METLNLFVRSIFIDNMVFAFFFGMCSYIAVSKSVKTAMGLGAAVIFVMAMTVPLNYLLNEYVLAPNALVEGVDLSFLTFIVFIAVIASFVQLVEMVVEKFSPSLYNQLGIFLPLIAVNCAIMGGSLFMQQKVVAGEIDSLFQSIVYGLGSGLGWAIAIVMMAAIRERLQYSHIPAGLKGPGIAFIITGLMGIAFMIFSGIQL
;
A
#
# COMPACT_ATOMS: atom_id res chain seq x y z
N MET A 1 17.26 5.08 -16.28
CA MET A 1 16.20 6.11 -16.44
C MET A 1 14.83 5.49 -16.17
N GLU A 2 14.51 4.32 -16.74
CA GLU A 2 13.21 3.64 -16.58
C GLU A 2 12.85 3.33 -15.12
N THR A 3 13.79 2.82 -14.34
CA THR A 3 13.55 2.47 -12.92
C THR A 3 13.24 3.69 -12.05
N LEU A 4 13.90 4.82 -12.31
CA LEU A 4 13.63 6.06 -11.59
C LEU A 4 12.24 6.61 -11.96
N ASN A 5 11.89 6.53 -13.23
CA ASN A 5 10.57 6.90 -13.73
C ASN A 5 9.47 6.03 -13.08
N LEU A 6 9.67 4.70 -13.04
CA LEU A 6 8.77 3.76 -12.36
C LEU A 6 8.59 4.11 -10.88
N PHE A 7 9.69 4.48 -10.19
CA PHE A 7 9.65 4.86 -8.78
C PHE A 7 8.84 6.14 -8.55
N VAL A 8 9.12 7.20 -9.30
CA VAL A 8 8.41 8.48 -9.17
C VAL A 8 6.93 8.32 -9.54
N ARG A 9 6.66 7.59 -10.62
CA ARG A 9 5.29 7.30 -11.07
C ARG A 9 4.49 6.54 -10.02
N SER A 10 5.09 5.53 -9.36
CA SER A 10 4.41 4.74 -8.31
C SER A 10 4.11 5.54 -7.04
N ILE A 11 4.89 6.59 -6.72
CA ILE A 11 4.64 7.46 -5.58
C ILE A 11 3.49 8.44 -5.85
N PHE A 12 3.52 9.13 -7.00
CA PHE A 12 2.69 10.30 -7.26
C PHE A 12 1.51 10.00 -8.19
N ILE A 13 1.73 9.30 -9.30
CA ILE A 13 0.72 9.05 -10.33
C ILE A 13 -0.11 7.84 -9.97
N ASP A 14 0.55 6.68 -9.74
CA ASP A 14 -0.09 5.41 -9.39
C ASP A 14 -0.25 5.27 -7.85
N ASN A 15 -0.55 6.38 -7.16
CA ASN A 15 -0.70 6.38 -5.71
C ASN A 15 -1.92 5.55 -5.30
N MET A 16 -1.72 4.54 -4.43
CA MET A 16 -2.76 3.60 -4.02
C MET A 16 -3.98 4.27 -3.36
N VAL A 17 -3.78 5.39 -2.65
CA VAL A 17 -4.88 6.11 -1.99
C VAL A 17 -5.58 7.04 -2.97
N PHE A 18 -4.85 7.91 -3.65
CA PHE A 18 -5.44 9.01 -4.42
C PHE A 18 -5.93 8.59 -5.80
N ALA A 19 -5.25 7.64 -6.46
CA ALA A 19 -5.67 7.15 -7.76
C ALA A 19 -6.72 6.04 -7.68
N PHE A 20 -6.59 5.13 -6.70
CA PHE A 20 -7.37 3.89 -6.65
C PHE A 20 -8.23 3.75 -5.40
N PHE A 21 -8.10 4.64 -4.41
CA PHE A 21 -8.79 4.57 -3.11
C PHE A 21 -8.51 3.29 -2.30
N PHE A 22 -7.38 2.65 -2.54
CA PHE A 22 -7.01 1.44 -1.84
C PHE A 22 -6.39 1.75 -0.46
N GLY A 23 -6.74 0.92 0.53
CA GLY A 23 -6.30 1.09 1.91
C GLY A 23 -7.05 2.17 2.69
N MET A 24 -8.22 2.61 2.22
CA MET A 24 -9.03 3.63 2.89
C MET A 24 -9.47 3.23 4.30
N CYS A 25 -9.67 1.96 4.57
CA CYS A 25 -10.04 1.48 5.90
C CYS A 25 -8.97 1.82 6.96
N SER A 26 -7.73 1.45 6.72
CA SER A 26 -6.59 1.78 7.59
C SER A 26 -6.24 3.27 7.54
N TYR A 27 -6.33 3.89 6.37
CA TYR A 27 -6.11 5.32 6.16
C TYR A 27 -7.05 6.19 7.03
N ILE A 28 -8.36 5.93 7.04
CA ILE A 28 -9.32 6.69 7.85
C ILE A 28 -9.19 6.35 9.34
N ALA A 29 -9.00 5.07 9.68
CA ALA A 29 -8.92 4.63 11.06
C ALA A 29 -7.72 5.22 11.81
N VAL A 30 -6.56 5.27 11.15
CA VAL A 30 -5.27 5.59 11.80
C VAL A 30 -4.83 7.04 11.59
N SER A 31 -5.40 7.77 10.65
CA SER A 31 -5.03 9.18 10.38
C SER A 31 -5.53 10.19 11.42
N LYS A 32 -5.82 9.77 12.65
CA LYS A 32 -6.20 10.66 13.76
C LYS A 32 -5.01 11.35 14.43
N SER A 33 -3.82 10.75 14.34
CA SER A 33 -2.58 11.25 14.93
C SER A 33 -1.43 11.05 13.96
N VAL A 34 -0.62 12.07 13.75
CA VAL A 34 0.57 12.03 12.88
C VAL A 34 1.57 10.97 13.37
N LYS A 35 1.77 10.85 14.69
CA LYS A 35 2.69 9.87 15.27
C LYS A 35 2.31 8.43 14.91
N THR A 36 1.02 8.10 15.03
CA THR A 36 0.51 6.76 14.71
C THR A 36 0.52 6.52 13.19
N ALA A 37 0.19 7.55 12.40
CA ALA A 37 0.22 7.48 10.94
C ALA A 37 1.63 7.24 10.39
N MET A 38 2.67 7.87 10.97
CA MET A 38 4.06 7.61 10.61
C MET A 38 4.48 6.18 10.94
N GLY A 39 4.10 5.67 12.11
CA GLY A 39 4.40 4.29 12.50
C GLY A 39 3.77 3.27 11.56
N LEU A 40 2.49 3.44 11.24
CA LEU A 40 1.80 2.57 10.30
C LEU A 40 2.36 2.73 8.87
N GLY A 41 2.66 3.95 8.45
CA GLY A 41 3.28 4.23 7.15
C GLY A 41 4.61 3.49 6.97
N ALA A 42 5.49 3.54 7.98
CA ALA A 42 6.75 2.81 7.95
C ALA A 42 6.55 1.29 7.89
N ALA A 43 5.58 0.75 8.64
CA ALA A 43 5.24 -0.67 8.60
C ALA A 43 4.71 -1.10 7.22
N VAL A 44 3.85 -0.30 6.60
CA VAL A 44 3.33 -0.58 5.24
C VAL A 44 4.44 -0.53 4.19
N ILE A 45 5.34 0.46 4.26
CA ILE A 45 6.52 0.51 3.36
C ILE A 45 7.33 -0.78 3.48
N PHE A 46 7.63 -1.21 4.70
CA PHE A 46 8.41 -2.43 4.94
C PHE A 46 7.70 -3.66 4.40
N VAL A 47 6.42 -3.83 4.71
CA VAL A 47 5.64 -4.98 4.23
C VAL A 47 5.55 -4.97 2.71
N MET A 48 5.25 -3.84 2.05
CA MET A 48 5.18 -3.77 0.59
C MET A 48 6.53 -4.03 -0.07
N ALA A 49 7.62 -3.52 0.50
CA ALA A 49 8.97 -3.76 -0.01
C ALA A 49 9.38 -5.23 -0.01
N MET A 50 8.78 -6.03 0.87
CA MET A 50 9.07 -7.47 0.97
C MET A 50 8.03 -8.33 0.24
N THR A 51 6.75 -8.01 0.36
CA THR A 51 5.67 -8.85 -0.21
C THR A 51 5.51 -8.68 -1.71
N VAL A 52 5.73 -7.49 -2.26
CA VAL A 52 5.61 -7.27 -3.71
C VAL A 52 6.65 -8.07 -4.50
N PRO A 53 7.96 -8.03 -4.18
CA PRO A 53 8.93 -8.88 -4.87
C PRO A 53 8.75 -10.37 -4.58
N LEU A 54 8.27 -10.75 -3.39
CA LEU A 54 7.95 -12.14 -3.09
C LEU A 54 6.80 -12.64 -3.97
N ASN A 55 5.75 -11.84 -4.13
CA ASN A 55 4.64 -12.14 -5.02
C ASN A 55 5.07 -12.14 -6.51
N TYR A 56 6.04 -11.31 -6.89
CA TYR A 56 6.65 -11.34 -8.21
C TYR A 56 7.34 -12.69 -8.47
N LEU A 57 8.16 -13.16 -7.54
CA LEU A 57 8.81 -14.48 -7.65
C LEU A 57 7.80 -15.62 -7.75
N LEU A 58 6.75 -15.58 -6.92
CA LEU A 58 5.70 -16.59 -6.98
C LEU A 58 4.92 -16.54 -8.30
N ASN A 59 4.66 -15.35 -8.82
CA ASN A 59 3.99 -15.21 -10.10
C ASN A 59 4.85 -15.80 -11.23
N GLU A 60 6.15 -15.53 -11.24
CA GLU A 60 7.07 -15.99 -12.28
C GLU A 60 7.34 -17.50 -12.22
N TYR A 61 7.57 -18.05 -11.00
CA TYR A 61 7.98 -19.43 -10.84
C TYR A 61 6.87 -20.44 -10.57
N VAL A 62 5.71 -20.00 -10.09
CA VAL A 62 4.61 -20.88 -9.65
C VAL A 62 3.34 -20.68 -10.48
N LEU A 63 2.96 -19.42 -10.73
CA LEU A 63 1.69 -19.09 -11.38
C LEU A 63 1.80 -18.86 -12.89
N ALA A 64 3.02 -18.73 -13.42
CA ALA A 64 3.22 -18.59 -14.86
C ALA A 64 2.67 -19.82 -15.62
N PRO A 65 2.06 -19.62 -16.79
CA PRO A 65 1.57 -20.72 -17.62
C PRO A 65 2.69 -21.73 -17.89
N ASN A 66 2.45 -23.00 -17.60
CA ASN A 66 3.43 -24.10 -17.75
C ASN A 66 4.61 -24.09 -16.76
N ALA A 67 4.54 -23.35 -15.62
CA ALA A 67 5.63 -23.33 -14.65
C ALA A 67 5.74 -24.63 -13.84
N LEU A 68 4.61 -25.16 -13.35
CA LEU A 68 4.57 -26.37 -12.51
C LEU A 68 3.93 -27.59 -13.21
N VAL A 69 2.86 -27.37 -14.00
CA VAL A 69 2.13 -28.44 -14.67
C VAL A 69 1.81 -28.00 -16.10
N GLU A 70 2.27 -28.78 -17.09
CA GLU A 70 1.96 -28.53 -18.49
C GLU A 70 0.45 -28.65 -18.75
N GLY A 71 -0.17 -27.58 -19.25
CA GLY A 71 -1.59 -27.56 -19.66
C GLY A 71 -2.60 -27.10 -18.63
N VAL A 72 -2.17 -26.61 -17.44
CA VAL A 72 -3.08 -26.04 -16.42
C VAL A 72 -2.73 -24.59 -16.15
N ASP A 73 -3.69 -23.68 -16.44
CA ASP A 73 -3.58 -22.27 -16.09
C ASP A 73 -3.93 -22.03 -14.63
N LEU A 74 -2.91 -21.77 -13.80
CA LEU A 74 -3.07 -21.46 -12.38
C LEU A 74 -3.32 -19.96 -12.13
N SER A 75 -3.45 -19.16 -13.17
CA SER A 75 -3.61 -17.70 -13.06
C SER A 75 -4.86 -17.26 -12.27
N PHE A 76 -5.92 -18.08 -12.23
CA PHE A 76 -7.10 -17.79 -11.42
C PHE A 76 -6.83 -17.90 -9.90
N LEU A 77 -5.79 -18.64 -9.50
CA LEU A 77 -5.38 -18.78 -8.09
C LEU A 77 -4.49 -17.62 -7.61
N THR A 78 -4.04 -16.75 -8.51
CA THR A 78 -3.13 -15.64 -8.20
C THR A 78 -3.63 -14.78 -7.04
N PHE A 79 -4.90 -14.45 -7.04
CA PHE A 79 -5.52 -13.63 -6.00
C PHE A 79 -5.43 -14.29 -4.62
N ILE A 80 -5.77 -15.58 -4.54
CA ILE A 80 -5.76 -16.35 -3.29
C ILE A 80 -4.33 -16.54 -2.79
N VAL A 81 -3.39 -16.85 -3.68
CA VAL A 81 -1.97 -17.03 -3.34
C VAL A 81 -1.37 -15.72 -2.82
N PHE A 82 -1.64 -14.59 -3.45
CA PHE A 82 -1.13 -13.30 -3.00
C PHE A 82 -1.67 -12.92 -1.62
N ILE A 83 -2.97 -13.12 -1.36
CA ILE A 83 -3.53 -12.89 -0.01
C ILE A 83 -2.87 -13.80 1.02
N ALA A 84 -2.71 -15.09 0.72
CA ALA A 84 -2.10 -16.04 1.64
C ALA A 84 -0.66 -15.68 1.98
N VAL A 85 0.12 -15.25 0.98
CA VAL A 85 1.52 -14.81 1.15
C VAL A 85 1.59 -13.54 1.99
N ILE A 86 0.77 -12.54 1.69
CA ILE A 86 0.72 -11.28 2.44
C ILE A 86 0.34 -11.55 3.89
N ALA A 87 -0.72 -12.33 4.14
CA ALA A 87 -1.18 -12.66 5.48
C ALA A 87 -0.10 -13.43 6.27
N SER A 88 0.53 -14.43 5.66
CA SER A 88 1.60 -15.22 6.29
C SER A 88 2.81 -14.35 6.63
N PHE A 89 3.22 -13.46 5.73
CA PHE A 89 4.34 -12.56 5.96
C PHE A 89 4.04 -11.56 7.08
N VAL A 90 2.86 -10.94 7.09
CA VAL A 90 2.46 -10.00 8.14
C VAL A 90 2.38 -10.70 9.50
N GLN A 91 1.85 -11.93 9.57
CA GLN A 91 1.82 -12.72 10.80
C GLN A 91 3.24 -13.00 11.32
N LEU A 92 4.18 -13.29 10.43
CA LEU A 92 5.58 -13.48 10.79
C LEU A 92 6.19 -12.20 11.36
N VAL A 93 5.95 -11.06 10.72
CA VAL A 93 6.39 -9.73 11.19
C VAL A 93 5.78 -9.41 12.56
N GLU A 94 4.50 -9.71 12.77
CA GLU A 94 3.82 -9.52 14.05
C GLU A 94 4.52 -10.28 15.18
N MET A 95 4.79 -11.56 14.99
CA MET A 95 5.51 -12.38 15.98
C MET A 95 6.93 -11.86 16.27
N VAL A 96 7.62 -11.37 15.25
CA VAL A 96 8.96 -10.78 15.42
C VAL A 96 8.89 -9.47 16.21
N VAL A 97 7.97 -8.58 15.86
CA VAL A 97 7.79 -7.29 16.55
C VAL A 97 7.36 -7.47 18.01
N GLU A 98 6.45 -8.42 18.27
CA GLU A 98 6.03 -8.76 19.63
C GLU A 98 7.21 -9.19 20.50
N LYS A 99 8.09 -10.03 19.96
CA LYS A 99 9.25 -10.57 20.69
C LYS A 99 10.37 -9.55 20.91
N PHE A 100 10.68 -8.73 19.89
CA PHE A 100 11.84 -7.83 19.92
C PHE A 100 11.53 -6.42 20.43
N SER A 101 10.30 -5.94 20.28
CA SER A 101 9.91 -4.59 20.65
C SER A 101 8.48 -4.52 21.20
N PRO A 102 8.26 -4.97 22.46
CA PRO A 102 6.93 -4.96 23.09
C PRO A 102 6.30 -3.55 23.18
N SER A 103 7.14 -2.51 23.29
CA SER A 103 6.69 -1.12 23.32
C SER A 103 6.09 -0.68 21.99
N LEU A 104 6.70 -1.10 20.88
CA LEU A 104 6.21 -0.84 19.53
C LEU A 104 4.96 -1.68 19.25
N TYR A 105 4.95 -2.94 19.70
CA TYR A 105 3.79 -3.83 19.60
C TYR A 105 2.55 -3.25 20.30
N ASN A 106 2.69 -2.71 21.51
CA ASN A 106 1.60 -2.07 22.23
C ASN A 106 1.04 -0.82 21.52
N GLN A 107 1.86 -0.11 20.76
CA GLN A 107 1.41 1.05 19.97
C GLN A 107 0.79 0.66 18.64
N LEU A 108 1.31 -0.37 17.99
CA LEU A 108 0.89 -0.85 16.66
C LEU A 108 -0.01 -2.09 16.72
N GLY A 109 -0.08 -2.80 17.85
CA GLY A 109 -0.71 -4.12 17.96
C GLY A 109 -2.18 -4.16 17.55
N ILE A 110 -2.94 -3.07 17.79
CA ILE A 110 -4.33 -2.96 17.31
C ILE A 110 -4.38 -2.76 15.78
N PHE A 111 -3.31 -2.23 15.17
CA PHE A 111 -3.26 -1.90 13.74
C PHE A 111 -2.55 -2.96 12.90
N LEU A 112 -1.82 -3.91 13.51
CA LEU A 112 -1.14 -5.00 12.81
C LEU A 112 -2.10 -5.87 11.99
N PRO A 113 -3.26 -6.31 12.51
CA PRO A 113 -4.26 -6.99 11.69
C PRO A 113 -4.78 -6.15 10.51
N LEU A 114 -4.83 -4.82 10.68
CA LEU A 114 -5.21 -3.90 9.60
C LEU A 114 -4.15 -3.81 8.49
N ILE A 115 -2.90 -4.16 8.76
CA ILE A 115 -1.86 -4.26 7.74
C ILE A 115 -2.07 -5.53 6.90
N ALA A 116 -2.38 -6.67 7.55
CA ALA A 116 -2.59 -7.94 6.85
C ALA A 116 -3.76 -7.89 5.84
N VAL A 117 -4.85 -7.21 6.21
CA VAL A 117 -6.04 -7.04 5.36
C VAL A 117 -6.05 -5.71 4.59
N ASN A 118 -4.91 -5.04 4.47
CA ASN A 118 -4.81 -3.74 3.81
C ASN A 118 -4.94 -3.90 2.29
N CYS A 119 -6.02 -3.36 1.72
CA CYS A 119 -6.26 -3.41 0.28
C CYS A 119 -5.18 -2.69 -0.54
N ALA A 120 -4.41 -1.76 0.04
CA ALA A 120 -3.30 -1.12 -0.67
C ALA A 120 -2.14 -2.10 -0.92
N ILE A 121 -1.83 -2.99 0.04
CA ILE A 121 -0.78 -4.01 -0.11
C ILE A 121 -1.20 -5.05 -1.15
N MET A 122 -2.44 -5.49 -1.07
CA MET A 122 -3.02 -6.39 -2.07
C MET A 122 -3.07 -5.74 -3.45
N GLY A 123 -3.55 -4.50 -3.53
CA GLY A 123 -3.59 -3.71 -4.76
C GLY A 123 -2.21 -3.53 -5.37
N GLY A 124 -1.19 -3.21 -4.56
CA GLY A 124 0.19 -3.11 -5.00
C GLY A 124 0.71 -4.39 -5.65
N SER A 125 0.38 -5.55 -5.08
CA SER A 125 0.76 -6.85 -5.65
C SER A 125 0.02 -7.15 -6.97
N LEU A 126 -1.28 -6.82 -7.06
CA LEU A 126 -2.06 -7.01 -8.29
C LEU A 126 -1.62 -6.06 -9.42
N PHE A 127 -1.37 -4.79 -9.10
CA PHE A 127 -0.85 -3.84 -10.10
C PHE A 127 0.56 -4.17 -10.54
N MET A 128 1.41 -4.68 -9.63
CA MET A 128 2.70 -5.23 -10.02
C MET A 128 2.54 -6.33 -11.06
N GLN A 129 1.63 -7.28 -10.84
CA GLN A 129 1.35 -8.34 -11.83
C GLN A 129 0.85 -7.78 -13.17
N GLN A 130 -0.06 -6.80 -13.15
CA GLN A 130 -0.52 -6.15 -14.38
C GLN A 130 0.62 -5.47 -15.13
N LYS A 131 1.55 -4.82 -14.42
CA LYS A 131 2.73 -4.17 -15.00
C LYS A 131 3.73 -5.19 -15.54
N VAL A 132 3.86 -6.37 -14.93
CA VAL A 132 4.64 -7.49 -15.48
C VAL A 132 4.06 -7.97 -16.79
N VAL A 133 2.74 -8.18 -16.86
CA VAL A 133 2.05 -8.58 -18.10
C VAL A 133 2.15 -7.49 -19.18
N ALA A 134 2.15 -6.22 -18.79
CA ALA A 134 2.32 -5.08 -19.71
C ALA A 134 3.78 -4.88 -20.19
N GLY A 135 4.75 -5.60 -19.60
CA GLY A 135 6.19 -5.44 -19.92
C GLY A 135 6.82 -4.17 -19.32
N GLU A 136 6.20 -3.58 -18.29
CA GLU A 136 6.76 -2.44 -17.56
C GLU A 136 7.72 -2.88 -16.44
N ILE A 137 7.58 -4.11 -15.96
CA ILE A 137 8.41 -4.73 -14.91
C ILE A 137 8.93 -6.07 -15.42
N ASP A 138 10.24 -6.10 -15.73
CA ASP A 138 10.91 -7.29 -16.28
C ASP A 138 11.92 -7.90 -15.31
N SER A 139 12.16 -7.25 -14.17
CA SER A 139 13.16 -7.69 -13.20
C SER A 139 12.68 -7.61 -11.75
N LEU A 140 13.24 -8.50 -10.92
CA LEU A 140 13.03 -8.48 -9.47
C LEU A 140 13.39 -7.11 -8.86
N PHE A 141 14.44 -6.46 -9.37
CA PHE A 141 14.85 -5.14 -8.89
C PHE A 141 13.78 -4.06 -9.13
N GLN A 142 13.16 -4.07 -10.30
CA GLN A 142 12.05 -3.14 -10.62
C GLN A 142 10.82 -3.42 -9.73
N SER A 143 10.54 -4.68 -9.42
CA SER A 143 9.49 -5.06 -8.48
C SER A 143 9.74 -4.53 -7.06
N ILE A 144 10.98 -4.59 -6.56
CA ILE A 144 11.37 -4.00 -5.27
C ILE A 144 11.17 -2.49 -5.29
N VAL A 145 11.63 -1.83 -6.35
CA VAL A 145 11.51 -0.37 -6.51
C VAL A 145 10.04 0.05 -6.57
N TYR A 146 9.22 -0.70 -7.28
CA TYR A 146 7.77 -0.48 -7.36
C TYR A 146 7.09 -0.65 -5.99
N GLY A 147 7.43 -1.71 -5.24
CA GLY A 147 6.91 -1.95 -3.90
C GLY A 147 7.28 -0.84 -2.91
N LEU A 148 8.54 -0.39 -2.94
CA LEU A 148 9.01 0.76 -2.14
C LEU A 148 8.29 2.06 -2.54
N GLY A 149 8.15 2.33 -3.82
CA GLY A 149 7.47 3.53 -4.33
C GLY A 149 6.01 3.57 -3.93
N SER A 150 5.28 2.49 -4.13
CA SER A 150 3.86 2.39 -3.75
C SER A 150 3.65 2.50 -2.25
N GLY A 151 4.53 1.88 -1.44
CA GLY A 151 4.51 1.99 0.02
C GLY A 151 4.78 3.42 0.50
N LEU A 152 5.77 4.11 -0.09
CA LEU A 152 6.06 5.51 0.19
C LEU A 152 4.89 6.42 -0.21
N GLY A 153 4.29 6.21 -1.37
CA GLY A 153 3.11 6.97 -1.82
C GLY A 153 1.95 6.85 -0.84
N TRP A 154 1.68 5.64 -0.37
CA TRP A 154 0.65 5.39 0.64
C TRP A 154 0.98 6.05 1.99
N ALA A 155 2.24 5.96 2.45
CA ALA A 155 2.70 6.56 3.70
C ALA A 155 2.62 8.10 3.66
N ILE A 156 3.02 8.73 2.56
CA ILE A 156 2.88 10.18 2.37
C ILE A 156 1.40 10.58 2.46
N ALA A 157 0.52 9.84 1.80
CA ALA A 157 -0.91 10.14 1.82
C ALA A 157 -1.50 10.11 3.25
N ILE A 158 -1.20 9.06 4.04
CA ILE A 158 -1.75 8.95 5.41
C ILE A 158 -1.16 9.99 6.36
N VAL A 159 0.12 10.33 6.23
CA VAL A 159 0.77 11.35 7.07
C VAL A 159 0.20 12.74 6.75
N MET A 160 0.04 13.08 5.48
CA MET A 160 -0.60 14.33 5.07
C MET A 160 -2.03 14.44 5.62
N MET A 161 -2.81 13.37 5.49
CA MET A 161 -4.17 13.33 6.04
C MET A 161 -4.19 13.48 7.55
N ALA A 162 -3.28 12.82 8.27
CA ALA A 162 -3.17 12.94 9.71
C ALA A 162 -2.84 14.36 10.15
N ALA A 163 -1.91 15.03 9.46
CA ALA A 163 -1.54 16.41 9.73
C ALA A 163 -2.73 17.38 9.50
N ILE A 164 -3.50 17.17 8.44
CA ILE A 164 -4.72 17.97 8.17
C ILE A 164 -5.76 17.72 9.25
N ARG A 165 -6.00 16.46 9.64
CA ARG A 165 -7.00 16.12 10.66
C ARG A 165 -6.64 16.64 12.05
N GLU A 166 -5.37 16.66 12.43
CA GLU A 166 -4.92 17.29 13.69
C GLU A 166 -5.24 18.79 13.69
N ARG A 167 -5.03 19.48 12.57
CA ARG A 167 -5.38 20.90 12.44
C ARG A 167 -6.90 21.15 12.45
N LEU A 168 -7.68 20.26 11.84
CA LEU A 168 -9.13 20.36 11.80
C LEU A 168 -9.82 20.20 13.16
N GLN A 169 -9.16 19.59 14.15
CA GLN A 169 -9.71 19.51 15.51
C GLN A 169 -9.97 20.86 16.14
N TYR A 170 -9.21 21.88 15.73
CA TYR A 170 -9.37 23.27 16.20
C TYR A 170 -10.33 24.11 15.34
N SER A 171 -10.94 23.52 14.33
CA SER A 171 -11.81 24.21 13.37
C SER A 171 -13.28 23.93 13.65
N HIS A 172 -14.16 24.91 13.38
CA HIS A 172 -15.61 24.77 13.51
C HIS A 172 -16.17 23.98 12.31
N ILE A 173 -16.37 22.68 12.48
CA ILE A 173 -16.95 21.82 11.47
C ILE A 173 -18.42 21.58 11.79
N PRO A 174 -19.36 21.73 10.81
CA PRO A 174 -20.76 21.40 10.99
C PRO A 174 -20.95 19.97 11.49
N ALA A 175 -21.90 19.76 12.41
CA ALA A 175 -22.10 18.48 13.10
C ALA A 175 -22.33 17.29 12.14
N GLY A 176 -22.98 17.53 11.00
CA GLY A 176 -23.25 16.49 9.99
C GLY A 176 -22.02 16.02 9.19
N LEU A 177 -20.95 16.81 9.15
CA LEU A 177 -19.70 16.50 8.46
C LEU A 177 -18.60 15.98 9.40
N LYS A 178 -18.84 16.08 10.70
CA LYS A 178 -17.85 15.71 11.72
C LYS A 178 -17.61 14.19 11.71
N GLY A 179 -16.36 13.77 11.51
CA GLY A 179 -15.98 12.36 11.48
C GLY A 179 -15.53 11.88 10.10
N PRO A 180 -16.03 10.74 9.58
CA PRO A 180 -15.60 10.20 8.30
C PRO A 180 -15.98 11.09 7.09
N GLY A 181 -17.08 11.86 7.18
CA GLY A 181 -17.52 12.72 6.07
C GLY A 181 -16.46 13.73 5.64
N ILE A 182 -15.90 14.49 6.59
CA ILE A 182 -14.84 15.45 6.29
C ILE A 182 -13.57 14.77 5.78
N ALA A 183 -13.27 13.55 6.27
CA ALA A 183 -12.10 12.78 5.82
C ALA A 183 -12.21 12.41 4.34
N PHE A 184 -13.38 11.97 3.87
CA PHE A 184 -13.61 11.67 2.46
C PHE A 184 -13.54 12.91 1.57
N ILE A 185 -14.10 14.04 2.00
CA ILE A 185 -14.04 15.30 1.25
C ILE A 185 -12.58 15.75 1.09
N ILE A 186 -11.81 15.73 2.17
CA ILE A 186 -10.39 16.11 2.12
C ILE A 186 -9.60 15.15 1.24
N THR A 187 -9.82 13.84 1.35
CA THR A 187 -9.16 12.87 0.49
C THR A 187 -9.47 13.11 -0.98
N GLY A 188 -10.72 13.42 -1.32
CA GLY A 188 -11.10 13.79 -2.68
C GLY A 188 -10.38 15.04 -3.18
N LEU A 189 -10.30 16.09 -2.35
CA LEU A 189 -9.56 17.32 -2.68
C LEU A 189 -8.07 17.07 -2.86
N MET A 190 -7.47 16.25 -1.99
CA MET A 190 -6.07 15.82 -2.14
C MET A 190 -5.87 15.00 -3.41
N GLY A 191 -6.81 14.12 -3.76
CA GLY A 191 -6.78 13.37 -5.01
C GLY A 191 -6.79 14.27 -6.23
N ILE A 192 -7.64 15.30 -6.26
CA ILE A 192 -7.66 16.31 -7.33
C ILE A 192 -6.32 17.05 -7.42
N ALA A 193 -5.73 17.43 -6.28
CA ALA A 193 -4.41 18.06 -6.26
C ALA A 193 -3.32 17.15 -6.82
N PHE A 194 -3.37 15.84 -6.53
CA PHE A 194 -2.42 14.85 -7.06
C PHE A 194 -2.62 14.56 -8.56
N MET A 195 -3.80 14.80 -9.11
CA MET A 195 -4.03 14.68 -10.56
C MET A 195 -3.17 15.63 -11.40
N ILE A 196 -2.66 16.71 -10.81
CA ILE A 196 -1.72 17.62 -11.50
C ILE A 196 -0.47 16.87 -11.92
N PHE A 197 -0.01 15.90 -11.12
CA PHE A 197 1.17 15.08 -11.44
C PHE A 197 0.92 14.11 -12.61
N SER A 198 -0.32 13.71 -12.88
CA SER A 198 -0.64 12.82 -14.00
C SER A 198 -0.48 13.49 -15.36
N GLY A 199 -0.48 14.83 -15.39
CA GLY A 199 -0.21 15.61 -16.61
C GLY A 199 1.29 15.71 -16.96
N ILE A 200 2.18 15.31 -16.07
CA ILE A 200 3.61 15.30 -16.31
C ILE A 200 3.95 13.96 -16.97
N GLN A 201 4.22 14.00 -18.29
CA GLN A 201 4.75 12.82 -19.00
C GLN A 201 6.21 12.62 -18.55
N LEU A 202 6.42 11.67 -17.66
CA LEU A 202 7.72 11.20 -17.21
C LEU A 202 8.19 10.03 -18.07
#